data_c60cd6cc68deeaae3c76269ec0613b6a
#
_entry.id   c60cd6cc68deeaae3c76269ec0613b6a
#
_cell.length_a   1.000
_cell.length_b   1.000
_cell.length_c   1.000
_cell.angle_alpha   90.00
_cell.angle_beta   90.00
_cell.angle_gamma   90.00
#
_symmetry.space_group_name_H-M   'P 1'
#
loop_
_entity.id
_entity.type
_entity.pdbx_description
1 polymer ?
#
loop_
_entity_poly.entity_id
_entity_poly.type
_entity_poly.pdbx_seq_one_letter_code
_entity_poly.pdbx_strand_id
1 'polypeptide(L)'
;STYMRQTALIVLMAHMGSFVPAREAAISLVDNVYTRVGASDDLAGGQSTFMVEMSETAYILRNATARSLVILDEIGRGTSTFDGLSIAWATVEYLCDQKKCGAKTLFATHYHELSELEGVLEGVSNYQISVKEHGEEVIFLRKIVRGGADKSFGVYVARLAGVPHAVVARAQEIEARLEANNINQNTIGKNILEKGKRKNQQQVWQHLCKEYLHRCHAGTAARVRQHRQRQILPLHAL
;
A
#
# COMPACT_ATOMS: atom_id res chain seq x y z
N SER A 1 10.57 -8.11 3.34
CA SER A 1 11.24 -8.75 2.19
C SER A 1 11.22 -10.29 2.25
N THR A 2 11.78 -10.95 3.31
CA THR A 2 11.96 -12.41 3.37
C THR A 2 10.66 -13.20 3.18
N TYR A 3 9.58 -12.84 3.88
CA TYR A 3 8.28 -13.48 3.71
C TYR A 3 7.70 -13.32 2.30
N MET A 4 7.88 -12.15 1.71
CA MET A 4 7.38 -11.87 0.37
C MET A 4 8.10 -12.72 -0.68
N ARG A 5 9.44 -12.82 -0.58
CA ARG A 5 10.25 -13.71 -1.43
C ARG A 5 9.87 -15.17 -1.24
N GLN A 6 9.67 -15.61 0.01
CA GLN A 6 9.21 -16.96 0.32
C GLN A 6 7.85 -17.25 -0.34
N THR A 7 6.91 -16.32 -0.29
CA THR A 7 5.59 -16.48 -0.94
C THR A 7 5.74 -16.64 -2.45
N ALA A 8 6.56 -15.81 -3.11
CA ALA A 8 6.83 -15.97 -4.55
C ALA A 8 7.42 -17.33 -4.89
N LEU A 9 8.41 -17.78 -4.12
CA LEU A 9 9.04 -19.09 -4.34
C LEU A 9 8.07 -20.25 -4.14
N ILE A 10 7.22 -20.21 -3.11
CA ILE A 10 6.19 -21.21 -2.87
C ILE A 10 5.22 -21.29 -4.05
N VAL A 11 4.76 -20.13 -4.55
CA VAL A 11 3.86 -20.07 -5.69
C VAL A 11 4.53 -20.67 -6.95
N LEU A 12 5.78 -20.30 -7.24
CA LEU A 12 6.53 -20.85 -8.37
C LEU A 12 6.74 -22.35 -8.25
N MET A 13 7.16 -22.84 -7.07
CA MET A 13 7.34 -24.28 -6.81
C MET A 13 6.05 -25.07 -7.03
N ALA A 14 4.93 -24.55 -6.51
CA ALA A 14 3.63 -25.19 -6.68
C ALA A 14 3.20 -25.25 -8.16
N HIS A 15 3.44 -24.18 -8.93
CA HIS A 15 3.14 -24.16 -10.38
C HIS A 15 4.00 -25.14 -11.19
N MET A 16 5.21 -25.43 -10.72
CA MET A 16 6.07 -26.47 -11.31
C MET A 16 5.70 -27.89 -10.88
N GLY A 17 4.70 -28.06 -10.01
CA GLY A 17 4.32 -29.35 -9.45
C GLY A 17 5.28 -29.86 -8.36
N SER A 18 6.11 -29.00 -7.79
CA SER A 18 7.05 -29.35 -6.72
C SER A 18 6.36 -29.33 -5.34
N PHE A 19 6.93 -30.08 -4.40
CA PHE A 19 6.57 -29.94 -3.00
C PHE A 19 6.95 -28.54 -2.49
N VAL A 20 6.11 -28.00 -1.61
CA VAL A 20 6.30 -26.68 -0.99
C VAL A 20 6.56 -26.82 0.51
N PRO A 21 7.34 -25.94 1.14
CA PRO A 21 7.66 -26.00 2.57
C PRO A 21 6.48 -25.49 3.41
N ALA A 22 5.33 -26.16 3.33
CA ALA A 22 4.11 -25.87 4.08
C ALA A 22 3.41 -27.16 4.47
N ARG A 23 2.64 -27.15 5.57
CA ARG A 23 1.80 -28.29 5.97
C ARG A 23 0.65 -28.49 4.99
N GLU A 24 0.05 -27.38 4.58
CA GLU A 24 -1.03 -27.30 3.62
C GLU A 24 -0.82 -26.06 2.75
N ALA A 25 -1.14 -26.14 1.47
CA ALA A 25 -1.09 -25.02 0.56
C ALA A 25 -2.26 -25.08 -0.42
N ALA A 26 -3.09 -24.05 -0.43
CA ALA A 26 -4.12 -23.81 -1.44
C ALA A 26 -3.71 -22.60 -2.26
N ILE A 27 -3.25 -22.84 -3.49
CA ILE A 27 -2.68 -21.80 -4.35
C ILE A 27 -3.52 -21.71 -5.63
N SER A 28 -4.11 -20.53 -5.85
CA SER A 28 -4.79 -20.24 -7.12
C SER A 28 -3.75 -20.12 -8.25
N LEU A 29 -4.14 -20.55 -9.44
CA LEU A 29 -3.31 -20.35 -10.63
C LEU A 29 -3.09 -18.86 -10.87
N VAL A 30 -1.83 -18.46 -11.00
CA VAL A 30 -1.41 -17.13 -11.41
C VAL A 30 -0.85 -17.19 -12.83
N ASP A 31 -1.09 -16.13 -13.60
CA ASP A 31 -0.53 -16.03 -14.96
C ASP A 31 0.93 -15.60 -14.94
N ASN A 32 1.30 -14.70 -14.03
CA ASN A 32 2.66 -14.23 -13.86
C ASN A 32 2.98 -13.95 -12.40
N VAL A 33 4.25 -14.04 -12.05
CA VAL A 33 4.81 -13.58 -10.77
C VAL A 33 5.78 -12.46 -11.08
N TYR A 34 5.41 -11.24 -10.70
CA TYR A 34 6.24 -10.05 -10.83
C TYR A 34 6.89 -9.72 -9.50
N THR A 35 8.19 -9.45 -9.52
CA THR A 35 8.91 -9.09 -8.30
C THR A 35 9.78 -7.86 -8.56
N ARG A 36 9.68 -6.89 -7.65
CA ARG A 36 10.63 -5.81 -7.50
C ARG A 36 11.12 -5.83 -6.07
N VAL A 37 12.28 -6.46 -5.85
CA VAL A 37 12.84 -6.71 -4.51
C VAL A 37 14.33 -6.45 -4.52
N GLY A 38 14.78 -5.48 -3.70
CA GLY A 38 16.18 -5.08 -3.58
C GLY A 38 16.59 -4.05 -4.65
N ALA A 39 17.67 -3.34 -4.39
CA ALA A 39 18.34 -2.50 -5.37
C ALA A 39 19.32 -3.39 -6.15
N SER A 40 19.15 -3.51 -7.45
CA SER A 40 20.23 -3.96 -8.34
C SER A 40 20.92 -2.70 -8.86
N ASP A 41 22.17 -2.49 -8.45
CA ASP A 41 22.99 -1.46 -9.04
C ASP A 41 23.38 -1.91 -10.44
N ASP A 42 22.78 -1.33 -11.45
CA ASP A 42 23.26 -1.48 -12.82
C ASP A 42 24.43 -0.51 -13.06
N LEU A 43 25.59 -0.86 -12.48
CA LEU A 43 26.83 -0.10 -12.64
C LEU A 43 27.31 -0.05 -14.11
N ALA A 44 26.87 -0.99 -14.95
CA ALA A 44 27.28 -1.07 -16.33
C ALA A 44 26.43 -0.18 -17.26
N GLY A 45 25.16 0.06 -16.93
CA GLY A 45 24.23 0.83 -17.75
C GLY A 45 24.23 2.33 -17.50
N GLY A 46 24.95 2.83 -16.49
CA GLY A 46 25.02 4.27 -16.16
C GLY A 46 23.68 4.90 -15.72
N GLN A 47 22.64 4.10 -15.49
CA GLN A 47 21.35 4.56 -15.00
C GLN A 47 21.36 4.68 -13.47
N SER A 48 20.65 5.68 -12.95
CA SER A 48 20.46 5.75 -11.49
C SER A 48 19.62 4.57 -11.01
N THR A 49 19.93 4.08 -9.79
CA THR A 49 19.15 3.00 -9.13
C THR A 49 17.65 3.31 -9.08
N PHE A 50 17.28 4.57 -8.92
CA PHE A 50 15.88 5.02 -8.95
C PHE A 50 15.26 4.89 -10.35
N MET A 51 16.01 5.18 -11.43
CA MET A 51 15.49 5.00 -12.80
C MET A 51 15.25 3.51 -13.11
N VAL A 52 16.16 2.63 -12.69
CA VAL A 52 15.98 1.17 -12.82
C VAL A 52 14.72 0.73 -12.06
N GLU A 53 14.57 1.16 -10.79
CA GLU A 53 13.38 0.89 -9.98
C GLU A 53 12.10 1.32 -10.68
N MET A 54 12.07 2.54 -11.22
CA MET A 54 10.87 3.06 -11.90
C MET A 54 10.60 2.33 -13.22
N SER A 55 11.62 1.93 -13.95
CA SER A 55 11.46 1.15 -15.19
C SER A 55 10.87 -0.24 -14.92
N GLU A 56 11.36 -0.94 -13.89
CA GLU A 56 10.82 -2.24 -13.46
C GLU A 56 9.39 -2.10 -12.94
N THR A 57 9.12 -1.08 -12.11
CA THR A 57 7.77 -0.79 -11.62
C THR A 57 6.82 -0.50 -12.78
N ALA A 58 7.24 0.32 -13.74
CA ALA A 58 6.44 0.64 -14.92
C ALA A 58 6.15 -0.60 -15.77
N TYR A 59 7.13 -1.50 -15.91
CA TYR A 59 6.92 -2.78 -16.60
C TYR A 59 5.86 -3.63 -15.91
N ILE A 60 5.94 -3.76 -14.58
CA ILE A 60 4.96 -4.51 -13.76
C ILE A 60 3.56 -3.92 -13.93
N LEU A 61 3.41 -2.60 -13.73
CA LEU A 61 2.11 -1.93 -13.81
C LEU A 61 1.45 -2.03 -15.20
N ARG A 62 2.23 -2.12 -16.27
CA ARG A 62 1.69 -2.27 -17.63
C ARG A 62 1.27 -3.71 -17.97
N ASN A 63 1.87 -4.71 -17.32
CA ASN A 63 1.71 -6.11 -17.71
C ASN A 63 0.95 -6.95 -16.66
N ALA A 64 0.82 -6.48 -15.42
CA ALA A 64 0.10 -7.20 -14.37
C ALA A 64 -1.41 -7.24 -14.67
N THR A 65 -2.01 -8.37 -14.36
CA THR A 65 -3.46 -8.63 -14.48
C THR A 65 -4.07 -9.01 -13.13
N ALA A 66 -5.38 -9.12 -13.04
CA ALA A 66 -6.08 -9.57 -11.83
C ALA A 66 -5.68 -10.99 -11.38
N ARG A 67 -5.03 -11.78 -12.24
CA ARG A 67 -4.51 -13.11 -11.91
C ARG A 67 -3.03 -13.14 -11.58
N SER A 68 -2.33 -12.02 -11.71
CA SER A 68 -0.90 -11.94 -11.39
C SER A 68 -0.66 -11.87 -9.88
N LEU A 69 0.48 -12.40 -9.46
CA LEU A 69 1.07 -12.13 -8.14
C LEU A 69 2.16 -11.06 -8.30
N VAL A 70 2.01 -9.96 -7.59
CA VAL A 70 2.94 -8.83 -7.61
C VAL A 70 3.59 -8.68 -6.24
N ILE A 71 4.93 -8.57 -6.22
CA ILE A 71 5.71 -8.35 -5.00
C ILE A 71 6.56 -7.10 -5.20
N LEU A 72 6.25 -6.08 -4.41
CA LEU A 72 6.95 -4.79 -4.43
C LEU A 72 7.56 -4.51 -3.05
N ASP A 73 8.86 -4.27 -3.03
CA ASP A 73 9.63 -4.06 -1.80
C ASP A 73 10.29 -2.68 -1.83
N GLU A 74 9.87 -1.80 -0.91
CA GLU A 74 10.40 -0.46 -0.68
C GLU A 74 10.40 0.46 -1.93
N ILE A 75 9.29 0.49 -2.67
CA ILE A 75 9.12 1.38 -3.82
C ILE A 75 9.19 2.85 -3.36
N GLY A 76 9.95 3.67 -4.08
CA GLY A 76 10.10 5.10 -3.84
C GLY A 76 11.25 5.46 -2.88
N ARG A 77 12.08 4.49 -2.46
CA ARG A 77 13.19 4.74 -1.53
C ARG A 77 14.33 5.57 -2.14
N GLY A 78 14.50 5.52 -3.46
CA GLY A 78 15.63 6.15 -4.18
C GLY A 78 15.45 7.65 -4.50
N THR A 79 14.43 8.31 -3.95
CA THR A 79 14.14 9.73 -4.20
C THR A 79 13.76 10.47 -2.92
N SER A 80 13.28 11.72 -3.03
CA SER A 80 12.80 12.48 -1.86
C SER A 80 11.62 11.79 -1.20
N THR A 81 11.45 11.96 0.12
CA THR A 81 10.39 11.30 0.90
C THR A 81 9.00 11.54 0.32
N PHE A 82 8.70 12.80 -0.05
CA PHE A 82 7.37 13.13 -0.59
C PHE A 82 7.13 12.56 -1.99
N ASP A 83 8.14 12.57 -2.86
CA ASP A 83 8.03 11.96 -4.19
C ASP A 83 7.87 10.45 -4.08
N GLY A 84 8.69 9.80 -3.26
CA GLY A 84 8.64 8.38 -3.02
C GLY A 84 7.31 7.92 -2.44
N LEU A 85 6.82 8.61 -1.40
CA LEU A 85 5.50 8.35 -0.81
C LEU A 85 4.37 8.51 -1.84
N SER A 86 4.42 9.58 -2.64
CA SER A 86 3.38 9.85 -3.65
C SER A 86 3.33 8.76 -4.72
N ILE A 87 4.50 8.29 -5.19
CA ILE A 87 4.62 7.20 -6.16
C ILE A 87 4.14 5.88 -5.55
N ALA A 88 4.57 5.56 -4.33
CA ALA A 88 4.18 4.35 -3.63
C ALA A 88 2.65 4.30 -3.41
N TRP A 89 2.07 5.41 -2.95
CA TRP A 89 0.63 5.55 -2.75
C TRP A 89 -0.17 5.31 -4.03
N ALA A 90 0.18 6.05 -5.11
CA ALA A 90 -0.49 5.91 -6.40
C ALA A 90 -0.33 4.50 -7.00
N THR A 91 0.80 3.84 -6.75
CA THR A 91 1.05 2.45 -7.16
C THR A 91 0.11 1.48 -6.45
N VAL A 92 -0.09 1.63 -5.14
CA VAL A 92 -1.04 0.80 -4.38
C VAL A 92 -2.47 1.03 -4.88
N GLU A 93 -2.89 2.28 -5.05
CA GLU A 93 -4.22 2.60 -5.59
C GLU A 93 -4.46 1.95 -6.97
N TYR A 94 -3.46 2.01 -7.86
CA TYR A 94 -3.56 1.41 -9.19
C TYR A 94 -3.70 -0.12 -9.14
N LEU A 95 -2.89 -0.78 -8.31
CA LEU A 95 -2.88 -2.24 -8.17
C LEU A 95 -4.15 -2.79 -7.52
N CYS A 96 -4.75 -2.03 -6.58
CA CYS A 96 -5.98 -2.42 -5.89
C CYS A 96 -7.24 -2.19 -6.74
N ASP A 97 -7.20 -1.25 -7.69
CA ASP A 97 -8.35 -0.93 -8.55
C ASP A 97 -8.66 -2.09 -9.49
N GLN A 98 -9.77 -2.80 -9.24
CA GLN A 98 -10.23 -3.95 -10.02
C GLN A 98 -10.50 -3.61 -11.50
N LYS A 99 -10.75 -2.34 -11.82
CA LYS A 99 -10.97 -1.90 -13.20
C LYS A 99 -9.68 -1.62 -13.95
N LYS A 100 -8.58 -1.37 -13.22
CA LYS A 100 -7.26 -1.06 -13.81
C LYS A 100 -6.35 -2.28 -13.82
N CYS A 101 -6.22 -2.96 -12.67
CA CYS A 101 -5.31 -4.08 -12.49
C CYS A 101 -5.92 -5.19 -11.64
N GLY A 102 -6.21 -4.92 -10.35
CA GLY A 102 -6.76 -5.89 -9.41
C GLY A 102 -5.81 -7.05 -9.07
N ALA A 103 -4.49 -6.88 -9.25
CA ALA A 103 -3.51 -7.92 -9.01
C ALA A 103 -3.40 -8.28 -7.51
N LYS A 104 -3.11 -9.55 -7.23
CA LYS A 104 -2.76 -10.00 -5.87
C LYS A 104 -1.39 -9.46 -5.51
N THR A 105 -1.34 -8.48 -4.60
CA THR A 105 -0.11 -7.72 -4.33
C THR A 105 0.35 -7.88 -2.89
N LEU A 106 1.64 -8.14 -2.70
CA LEU A 106 2.35 -7.96 -1.44
C LEU A 106 3.25 -6.72 -1.58
N PHE A 107 3.00 -5.73 -0.74
CA PHE A 107 3.70 -4.45 -0.78
C PHE A 107 4.38 -4.21 0.57
N ALA A 108 5.72 -4.21 0.61
CA ALA A 108 6.47 -3.79 1.79
C ALA A 108 6.93 -2.35 1.63
N THR A 109 6.79 -1.59 2.71
CA THR A 109 7.15 -0.18 2.72
C THR A 109 7.60 0.27 4.10
N HIS A 110 8.38 1.33 4.15
CA HIS A 110 8.72 2.08 5.35
C HIS A 110 7.86 3.35 5.52
N TYR A 111 6.95 3.62 4.58
CA TYR A 111 6.02 4.75 4.67
C TYR A 111 4.83 4.35 5.54
N HIS A 112 4.80 4.85 6.79
CA HIS A 112 3.72 4.57 7.74
C HIS A 112 2.37 5.12 7.27
N GLU A 113 2.39 6.19 6.48
CA GLU A 113 1.21 6.85 5.93
C GLU A 113 0.40 5.91 5.02
N LEU A 114 1.04 4.94 4.38
CA LEU A 114 0.34 3.94 3.56
C LEU A 114 -0.56 3.01 4.38
N SER A 115 -0.37 2.93 5.70
CA SER A 115 -1.25 2.15 6.57
C SER A 115 -2.68 2.72 6.60
N GLU A 116 -2.85 4.02 6.33
CA GLU A 116 -4.16 4.66 6.26
C GLU A 116 -5.03 4.16 5.08
N LEU A 117 -4.42 3.49 4.08
CA LEU A 117 -5.16 2.92 2.95
C LEU A 117 -6.07 1.76 3.35
N GLU A 118 -5.80 1.05 4.46
CA GLU A 118 -6.74 0.11 5.04
C GLU A 118 -7.97 0.86 5.56
N GLY A 119 -9.15 0.47 5.11
CA GLY A 119 -10.41 1.15 5.42
C GLY A 119 -10.79 2.30 4.45
N VAL A 120 -9.89 2.68 3.53
CA VAL A 120 -10.15 3.64 2.45
C VAL A 120 -10.27 2.93 1.11
N LEU A 121 -9.38 1.97 0.86
CA LEU A 121 -9.37 1.15 -0.35
C LEU A 121 -9.87 -0.26 -0.02
N GLU A 122 -10.85 -0.71 -0.79
CA GLU A 122 -11.32 -2.09 -0.69
C GLU A 122 -10.21 -3.07 -1.09
N GLY A 123 -10.02 -4.13 -0.32
CA GLY A 123 -9.03 -5.17 -0.58
C GLY A 123 -7.63 -4.88 -0.04
N VAL A 124 -7.39 -3.74 0.61
CA VAL A 124 -6.14 -3.45 1.32
C VAL A 124 -6.21 -3.96 2.76
N SER A 125 -5.14 -4.60 3.21
CA SER A 125 -4.97 -5.05 4.59
C SER A 125 -3.54 -4.85 5.05
N ASN A 126 -3.38 -4.28 6.24
CA ASN A 126 -2.08 -4.01 6.83
C ASN A 126 -1.58 -5.21 7.65
N TYR A 127 -0.30 -5.45 7.54
CA TYR A 127 0.42 -6.46 8.31
C TYR A 127 1.76 -5.92 8.79
N GLN A 128 2.18 -6.37 9.96
CA GLN A 128 3.45 -5.98 10.56
C GLN A 128 4.21 -7.21 11.10
N ILE A 129 5.51 -7.03 11.33
CA ILE A 129 6.30 -8.01 12.05
C ILE A 129 6.01 -7.87 13.55
N SER A 130 5.63 -8.97 14.18
CA SER A 130 5.39 -8.99 15.63
C SER A 130 6.70 -8.80 16.40
N VAL A 131 6.67 -7.85 17.31
CA VAL A 131 7.78 -7.49 18.19
C VAL A 131 7.31 -7.62 19.64
N LYS A 132 8.18 -8.10 20.50
CA LYS A 132 7.95 -8.12 21.95
C LYS A 132 8.96 -7.20 22.61
N GLU A 133 8.47 -6.20 23.33
CA GLU A 133 9.27 -5.30 24.14
C GLU A 133 9.37 -5.86 25.56
N HIS A 134 10.59 -5.94 26.10
CA HIS A 134 10.86 -6.32 27.48
C HIS A 134 11.85 -5.33 28.10
N GLY A 135 11.34 -4.28 28.75
CA GLY A 135 12.12 -3.16 29.20
C GLY A 135 12.77 -2.42 28.03
N GLU A 136 14.12 -2.34 28.02
CA GLU A 136 14.87 -1.74 26.90
C GLU A 136 15.20 -2.72 25.78
N GLU A 137 14.85 -3.99 25.92
CA GLU A 137 15.11 -5.00 24.91
C GLU A 137 13.92 -5.19 23.97
N VAL A 138 14.22 -5.32 22.68
CA VAL A 138 13.25 -5.56 21.62
C VAL A 138 13.53 -6.92 21.00
N ILE A 139 12.56 -7.83 21.07
CA ILE A 139 12.68 -9.18 20.51
C ILE A 139 11.79 -9.27 19.27
N PHE A 140 12.40 -9.43 18.09
CA PHE A 140 11.69 -9.67 16.84
C PHE A 140 11.20 -11.12 16.78
N LEU A 141 9.90 -11.33 16.91
CA LEU A 141 9.31 -12.68 16.94
C LEU A 141 9.26 -13.34 15.55
N ARG A 142 9.61 -12.61 14.50
CA ARG A 142 9.61 -13.08 13.10
C ARG A 142 8.26 -13.69 12.69
N LYS A 143 7.17 -13.16 13.22
CA LYS A 143 5.79 -13.52 12.87
C LYS A 143 5.12 -12.31 12.24
N ILE A 144 4.37 -12.55 11.17
CA ILE A 144 3.53 -11.54 10.56
C ILE A 144 2.18 -11.58 11.26
N VAL A 145 1.71 -10.43 11.72
CA VAL A 145 0.42 -10.23 12.37
C VAL A 145 -0.33 -9.11 11.67
N ARG A 146 -1.65 -9.12 11.76
CA ARG A 146 -2.49 -8.06 11.20
C ARG A 146 -2.31 -6.76 11.98
N GLY A 147 -2.30 -5.63 11.28
CA GLY A 147 -2.18 -4.28 11.81
C GLY A 147 -1.05 -3.49 11.17
N GLY A 148 -1.10 -2.17 11.30
CA GLY A 148 -0.02 -1.25 10.91
C GLY A 148 1.10 -1.23 11.96
N ALA A 149 2.29 -0.87 11.55
CA ALA A 149 3.42 -0.65 12.47
C ALA A 149 3.37 0.81 12.97
N ASP A 150 3.13 0.96 14.27
CA ASP A 150 3.02 2.28 14.91
C ASP A 150 4.37 2.81 15.41
N LYS A 151 5.39 1.94 15.51
CA LYS A 151 6.71 2.27 16.05
C LYS A 151 7.83 1.91 15.10
N SER A 152 8.85 2.73 15.07
CA SER A 152 10.13 2.47 14.42
C SER A 152 11.11 1.85 15.42
N PHE A 153 11.93 0.90 14.97
CA PHE A 153 12.98 0.27 15.77
C PHE A 153 14.38 0.51 15.20
N GLY A 154 14.52 1.47 14.28
CA GLY A 154 15.77 1.76 13.58
C GLY A 154 16.91 2.12 14.53
N VAL A 155 16.66 3.02 15.49
CA VAL A 155 17.67 3.45 16.48
C VAL A 155 18.03 2.31 17.42
N TYR A 156 17.07 1.46 17.78
CA TYR A 156 17.34 0.25 18.57
C TYR A 156 18.25 -0.73 17.82
N VAL A 157 17.99 -0.98 16.54
CA VAL A 157 18.81 -1.86 15.69
C VAL A 157 20.23 -1.28 15.53
N ALA A 158 20.35 0.05 15.37
CA ALA A 158 21.65 0.71 15.32
C ALA A 158 22.47 0.48 16.59
N ARG A 159 21.83 0.51 17.77
CA ARG A 159 22.47 0.15 19.06
C ARG A 159 22.96 -1.29 19.07
N LEU A 160 22.12 -2.23 18.64
CA LEU A 160 22.49 -3.66 18.55
C LEU A 160 23.64 -3.92 17.57
N ALA A 161 23.73 -3.14 16.50
CA ALA A 161 24.78 -3.23 15.51
C ALA A 161 26.12 -2.64 15.99
N GLY A 162 26.16 -2.05 17.21
CA GLY A 162 27.39 -1.50 17.79
C GLY A 162 27.69 -0.06 17.38
N VAL A 163 26.72 0.70 16.90
CA VAL A 163 26.88 2.15 16.67
C VAL A 163 27.23 2.82 17.98
N PRO A 164 28.23 3.75 18.03
CA PRO A 164 28.69 4.40 19.26
C PRO A 164 27.55 4.98 20.08
N HIS A 165 27.58 4.77 21.40
CA HIS A 165 26.52 5.18 22.33
C HIS A 165 26.14 6.66 22.20
N ALA A 166 27.13 7.56 22.02
CA ALA A 166 26.88 8.99 21.84
C ALA A 166 26.02 9.30 20.58
N VAL A 167 26.21 8.52 19.50
CA VAL A 167 25.41 8.66 18.26
C VAL A 167 24.00 8.15 18.48
N VAL A 168 23.85 6.99 19.13
CA VAL A 168 22.55 6.39 19.43
C VAL A 168 21.74 7.30 20.35
N ALA A 169 22.33 7.82 21.44
CA ALA A 169 21.67 8.73 22.37
C ALA A 169 21.19 10.00 21.64
N ARG A 170 22.04 10.57 20.77
CA ARG A 170 21.67 11.75 20.01
C ARG A 170 20.57 11.46 18.99
N ALA A 171 20.58 10.28 18.34
CA ALA A 171 19.55 9.85 17.42
C ALA A 171 18.19 9.75 18.13
N GLN A 172 18.13 9.19 19.33
CA GLN A 172 16.91 9.13 20.15
C GLN A 172 16.32 10.51 20.46
N GLU A 173 17.19 11.47 20.85
CA GLU A 173 16.74 12.86 21.09
C GLU A 173 16.14 13.51 19.82
N ILE A 174 16.76 13.26 18.68
CA ILE A 174 16.29 13.79 17.38
C ILE A 174 14.98 13.12 16.99
N GLU A 175 14.89 11.78 17.10
CA GLU A 175 13.69 11.00 16.81
C GLU A 175 12.50 11.52 17.62
N ALA A 176 12.63 11.69 18.93
CA ALA A 176 11.59 12.22 19.80
C ALA A 176 11.13 13.64 19.38
N ARG A 177 12.04 14.50 18.90
CA ARG A 177 11.69 15.83 18.38
C ARG A 177 10.95 15.77 17.05
N LEU A 178 11.35 14.86 16.16
CA LEU A 178 10.70 14.67 14.86
C LEU A 178 9.30 14.10 15.04
N GLU A 179 9.12 13.13 15.93
CA GLU A 179 7.80 12.56 16.26
C GLU A 179 6.87 13.61 16.86
N ALA A 180 7.34 14.44 17.79
CA ALA A 180 6.56 15.53 18.35
C ALA A 180 6.11 16.56 17.30
N ASN A 181 6.92 16.79 16.25
CA ASN A 181 6.56 17.66 15.13
C ASN A 181 5.63 16.97 14.12
N ASN A 182 5.73 15.65 13.93
CA ASN A 182 4.90 14.87 13.02
C ASN A 182 3.43 14.72 13.49
N ILE A 183 3.16 14.85 14.79
CA ILE A 183 1.79 14.91 15.31
C ILE A 183 0.99 16.03 14.61
N ASN A 184 1.65 17.09 14.14
CA ASN A 184 1.04 18.13 13.34
C ASN A 184 0.90 17.78 11.84
N GLN A 185 1.61 16.76 11.32
CA GLN A 185 1.59 16.38 9.90
C GLN A 185 0.63 15.22 9.59
N ASN A 186 0.18 14.45 10.56
CA ASN A 186 -0.88 13.44 10.40
C ASN A 186 -2.22 14.04 9.90
N THR A 187 -2.32 15.36 9.90
CA THR A 187 -3.40 16.11 9.25
C THR A 187 -3.30 16.09 7.72
N ILE A 188 -2.11 15.82 7.13
CA ILE A 188 -1.90 15.88 5.67
C ILE A 188 -2.49 14.65 4.98
N GLY A 189 -2.26 13.44 5.49
CA GLY A 189 -2.86 12.20 4.97
C GLY A 189 -4.39 12.26 5.01
N LYS A 190 -4.96 12.65 6.14
CA LYS A 190 -6.42 12.84 6.28
C LYS A 190 -6.97 13.87 5.29
N ASN A 191 -6.27 14.98 5.07
CA ASN A 191 -6.68 16.02 4.11
C ASN A 191 -6.61 15.55 2.65
N ILE A 192 -5.63 14.71 2.28
CA ILE A 192 -5.54 14.12 0.94
C ILE A 192 -6.70 13.16 0.72
N LEU A 193 -7.00 12.30 1.69
CA LEU A 193 -8.10 11.34 1.65
C LEU A 193 -9.47 12.01 1.60
N GLU A 194 -9.69 13.07 2.39
CA GLU A 194 -10.94 13.85 2.34
C GLU A 194 -11.13 14.58 1.00
N LYS A 195 -10.07 15.16 0.44
CA LYS A 195 -10.11 15.79 -0.89
C LYS A 195 -10.37 14.76 -1.99
N GLY A 196 -9.78 13.56 -1.89
CA GLY A 196 -10.05 12.45 -2.81
C GLY A 196 -11.50 11.98 -2.75
N LYS A 197 -12.05 11.80 -1.54
CA LYS A 197 -13.47 11.44 -1.34
C LYS A 197 -14.41 12.52 -1.90
N ARG A 198 -14.15 13.81 -1.67
CA ARG A 198 -14.96 14.92 -2.21
C ARG A 198 -14.89 15.01 -3.73
N LYS A 199 -13.71 14.78 -4.33
CA LYS A 199 -13.54 14.78 -5.78
C LYS A 199 -14.28 13.61 -6.45
N ASN A 200 -14.20 12.42 -5.84
CA ASN A 200 -14.90 11.23 -6.34
C ASN A 200 -16.42 11.38 -6.18
N GLN A 201 -16.92 11.91 -5.06
CA GLN A 201 -18.33 12.24 -4.90
C GLN A 201 -18.80 13.30 -5.90
N GLN A 202 -18.04 14.36 -6.15
CA GLN A 202 -18.39 15.36 -7.14
C GLN A 202 -18.42 14.80 -8.56
N GLN A 203 -17.50 13.93 -8.95
CA GLN A 203 -17.50 13.28 -10.26
C GLN A 203 -18.68 12.32 -10.42
N VAL A 204 -19.00 11.54 -9.38
CA VAL A 204 -20.20 10.67 -9.38
C VAL A 204 -21.46 11.51 -9.49
N TRP A 205 -21.58 12.62 -8.75
CA TRP A 205 -22.73 13.53 -8.86
C TRP A 205 -22.83 14.19 -10.22
N GLN A 206 -21.71 14.64 -10.81
CA GLN A 206 -21.71 15.20 -12.16
C GLN A 206 -22.08 14.17 -13.23
N HIS A 207 -21.64 12.91 -13.08
CA HIS A 207 -22.01 11.82 -13.98
C HIS A 207 -23.51 11.49 -13.87
N LEU A 208 -24.01 11.33 -12.66
CA LEU A 208 -25.44 11.11 -12.39
C LEU A 208 -26.31 12.27 -12.88
N CYS A 209 -25.88 13.52 -12.69
CA CYS A 209 -26.60 14.69 -13.21
C CYS A 209 -26.61 14.73 -14.75
N LYS A 210 -25.53 14.36 -15.43
CA LYS A 210 -25.48 14.26 -16.89
C LYS A 210 -26.40 13.17 -17.42
N GLU A 211 -26.37 11.97 -16.84
CA GLU A 211 -27.30 10.90 -17.22
C GLU A 211 -28.77 11.28 -16.96
N TYR A 212 -29.04 11.99 -15.88
CA TYR A 212 -30.37 12.45 -15.52
C TYR A 212 -30.91 13.50 -16.51
N LEU A 213 -30.07 14.46 -16.91
CA LEU A 213 -30.41 15.46 -17.93
C LEU A 213 -30.66 14.83 -19.30
N HIS A 214 -29.88 13.83 -19.71
CA HIS A 214 -30.11 13.09 -20.95
C HIS A 214 -31.45 12.33 -20.95
N ARG A 215 -31.87 11.78 -19.81
CA ARG A 215 -33.17 11.08 -19.68
C ARG A 215 -34.35 12.05 -19.60
N CYS A 216 -34.15 13.26 -19.07
CA CYS A 216 -35.21 14.28 -19.04
C CYS A 216 -35.52 14.87 -20.43
N HIS A 217 -34.55 14.96 -21.34
CA HIS A 217 -34.76 15.38 -22.71
C HIS A 217 -35.46 14.32 -23.59
N ALA A 218 -35.54 13.06 -23.11
CA ALA A 218 -36.20 11.96 -23.83
C ALA A 218 -37.66 11.71 -23.42
N GLY A 219 -38.36 12.67 -22.84
CA GLY A 219 -39.83 12.63 -22.74
C GLY A 219 -40.45 11.85 -21.58
N THR A 220 -39.77 11.60 -20.47
CA THR A 220 -40.29 10.84 -19.31
C THR A 220 -40.35 11.63 -17.99
N ALA A 221 -40.76 12.88 -18.03
CA ALA A 221 -40.89 13.75 -16.86
C ALA A 221 -41.90 13.26 -15.77
N ALA A 222 -42.84 12.41 -16.13
CA ALA A 222 -43.91 11.96 -15.24
C ALA A 222 -43.50 10.84 -14.23
N ARG A 223 -42.53 9.99 -14.56
CA ARG A 223 -42.09 8.89 -13.68
C ARG A 223 -41.07 9.29 -12.60
N VAL A 224 -40.49 10.46 -12.72
CA VAL A 224 -39.40 10.92 -11.85
C VAL A 224 -39.89 11.43 -10.49
N ARG A 225 -41.14 11.92 -10.40
CA ARG A 225 -41.68 12.40 -9.12
C ARG A 225 -41.96 11.28 -8.10
N GLN A 226 -42.28 10.07 -8.54
CA GLN A 226 -42.55 8.94 -7.61
C GLN A 226 -41.29 8.31 -7.05
N HIS A 227 -40.13 8.38 -7.75
CA HIS A 227 -38.87 7.83 -7.24
C HIS A 227 -38.19 8.76 -6.23
N ARG A 228 -38.49 10.08 -6.26
CA ARG A 228 -37.88 11.05 -5.30
C ARG A 228 -38.38 10.89 -3.88
N GLN A 229 -39.58 10.32 -3.66
CA GLN A 229 -40.11 10.11 -2.30
C GLN A 229 -39.68 8.80 -1.65
N ARG A 230 -39.03 7.88 -2.37
CA ARG A 230 -38.57 6.59 -1.83
C ARG A 230 -37.06 6.49 -1.53
N GLN A 231 -36.26 7.49 -1.85
CA GLN A 231 -34.80 7.48 -1.63
C GLN A 231 -34.31 8.48 -0.57
N ILE A 232 -35.21 9.07 0.20
CA ILE A 232 -34.85 9.80 1.42
C ILE A 232 -35.28 8.93 2.60
N LEU A 233 -34.50 7.89 2.87
CA LEU A 233 -34.47 7.24 4.17
C LEU A 233 -33.16 7.62 4.86
N PRO A 234 -33.21 8.08 6.11
CA PRO A 234 -32.05 8.59 6.80
C PRO A 234 -31.12 7.43 7.14
N LEU A 235 -29.84 7.61 6.83
CA LEU A 235 -28.74 6.82 7.36
C LEU A 235 -28.54 7.15 8.84
N HIS A 236 -29.42 6.60 9.69
CA HIS A 236 -29.16 6.41 11.12
C HIS A 236 -29.82 5.10 11.51
N ALA A 237 -29.05 4.07 11.61
CA ALA A 237 -29.18 2.81 12.35
C ALA A 237 -28.61 1.66 11.51
N LEU A 238 -27.35 1.38 11.75
CA LEU A 238 -26.80 0.04 12.09
C LEU A 238 -25.29 0.20 12.26
#